data_7ee90ef4a30fd286dd44a8afc9f091c5
#
_entry.id   7ee90ef4a30fd286dd44a8afc9f091c5
#
_cell.length_a   1.000
_cell.length_b   1.000
_cell.length_c   1.000
_cell.angle_alpha   90.00
_cell.angle_beta   90.00
_cell.angle_gamma   90.00
#
_symmetry.space_group_name_H-M   'P 1'
#
loop_
_entity.id
_entity.type
_entity.pdbx_description
1 polymer ?
#
loop_
_entity_poly.entity_id
_entity_poly.type
_entity_poly.pdbx_seq_one_letter_code
_entity_poly.pdbx_strand_id
1 'polypeptide(L)'
;MQTFEKIKIVNEVVENFVDENISVIQGSITMSEIEHVINIGTSIMCNKWGIKYDGGGFVDAVLENNLSKAIGRADGTNIKALKLYCQMMYNLSTPKELV
;
A
#
# COMPACT_ATOMS: atom_id res chain seq x y z
N MET A 1 -14.49 -2.13 17.33
CA MET A 1 -13.34 -1.29 16.96
C MET A 1 -13.76 -0.28 15.91
N GLN A 2 -13.38 0.96 16.08
CA GLN A 2 -13.69 2.04 15.14
C GLN A 2 -12.85 1.90 13.86
N THR A 3 -13.38 2.42 12.74
CA THR A 3 -12.69 2.35 11.45
C THR A 3 -11.30 3.01 11.51
N PHE A 4 -11.18 4.17 12.14
CA PHE A 4 -9.88 4.86 12.23
C PHE A 4 -8.86 4.06 13.03
N GLU A 5 -9.29 3.30 14.03
CA GLU A 5 -8.40 2.42 14.80
C GLU A 5 -7.88 1.27 13.94
N LYS A 6 -8.76 0.72 13.10
CA LYS A 6 -8.37 -0.33 12.14
C LYS A 6 -7.37 0.21 11.14
N ILE A 7 -7.60 1.41 10.61
CA ILE A 7 -6.69 2.05 9.66
C ILE A 7 -5.32 2.26 10.30
N LYS A 8 -5.29 2.67 11.56
CA LYS A 8 -4.03 2.86 12.29
C LYS A 8 -3.25 1.55 12.42
N ILE A 9 -3.92 0.45 12.70
CA ILE A 9 -3.30 -0.88 12.77
C ILE A 9 -2.69 -1.25 11.42
N VAL A 10 -3.45 -1.06 10.34
CA VAL A 10 -2.97 -1.35 8.98
C VAL A 10 -1.77 -0.46 8.65
N ASN A 11 -1.84 0.82 8.98
CA ASN A 11 -0.75 1.76 8.73
C ASN A 11 0.55 1.31 9.39
N GLU A 12 0.50 0.85 10.63
CA GLU A 12 1.68 0.35 11.34
C GLU A 12 2.27 -0.90 10.66
N VAL A 13 1.41 -1.81 10.24
CA VAL A 13 1.85 -3.02 9.52
C VAL A 13 2.52 -2.66 8.20
N VAL A 14 1.93 -1.74 7.45
CA VAL A 14 2.46 -1.28 6.16
C VAL A 14 3.79 -0.54 6.36
N GLU A 15 3.86 0.35 7.34
CA GLU A 15 5.08 1.09 7.64
C GLU A 15 6.24 0.14 7.95
N ASN A 16 6.02 -0.86 8.78
CA ASN A 16 7.03 -1.86 9.09
C ASN A 16 7.46 -2.64 7.85
N PHE A 17 6.51 -3.01 7.01
CA PHE A 17 6.82 -3.74 5.76
C PHE A 17 7.65 -2.88 4.81
N VAL A 18 7.30 -1.60 4.65
CA VAL A 18 8.06 -0.68 3.79
C VAL A 18 9.48 -0.52 4.32
N ASP A 19 9.65 -0.31 5.63
CA ASP A 19 10.96 -0.15 6.24
C ASP A 19 11.85 -1.39 6.03
N GLU A 20 11.28 -2.57 6.16
CA GLU A 20 12.01 -3.83 5.99
C GLU A 20 12.34 -4.15 4.53
N ASN A 21 11.60 -3.57 3.59
CA ASN A 21 11.71 -3.89 2.16
C ASN A 21 12.03 -2.67 1.30
N ILE A 22 12.62 -1.64 1.88
CA ILE A 22 12.89 -0.38 1.19
C ILE A 22 13.75 -0.58 -0.07
N SER A 23 14.62 -1.58 -0.08
CA SER A 23 15.49 -1.89 -1.21
C SER A 23 14.74 -2.38 -2.45
N VAL A 24 13.49 -2.77 -2.32
CA VAL A 24 12.64 -3.19 -3.45
C VAL A 24 12.22 -1.99 -4.29
N ILE A 25 12.16 -0.80 -3.67
CA ILE A 25 11.81 0.42 -4.37
C ILE A 25 12.94 0.81 -5.32
N GLN A 26 12.60 1.04 -6.57
CA GLN A 26 13.59 1.32 -7.61
C GLN A 26 14.03 2.78 -7.60
N GLY A 27 15.36 2.99 -7.64
CA GLY A 27 15.95 4.33 -7.69
C GLY A 27 15.98 5.03 -6.35
N SER A 28 16.32 6.32 -6.39
CA SER A 28 16.38 7.16 -5.18
C SER A 28 14.99 7.49 -4.69
N ILE A 29 14.80 7.50 -3.38
CA ILE A 29 13.52 7.84 -2.77
C ILE A 29 13.74 8.83 -1.61
N THR A 30 12.92 9.87 -1.55
CA THR A 30 12.97 10.87 -0.48
C THR A 30 12.09 10.44 0.70
N MET A 31 12.25 11.10 1.84
CA MET A 31 11.41 10.83 3.02
C MET A 31 9.93 11.11 2.74
N SER A 32 9.62 12.18 2.02
CA SER A 32 8.22 12.48 1.66
C SER A 32 7.64 11.47 0.69
N GLU A 33 8.47 10.92 -0.21
CA GLU A 33 8.02 9.82 -1.08
C GLU A 33 7.77 8.54 -0.29
N ILE A 34 8.60 8.25 0.71
CA ILE A 34 8.37 7.09 1.60
C ILE A 34 7.04 7.23 2.34
N GLU A 35 6.73 8.41 2.85
CA GLU A 35 5.44 8.68 3.49
C GLU A 35 4.28 8.44 2.52
N HIS A 36 4.43 8.88 1.28
CA HIS A 36 3.44 8.65 0.23
C HIS A 36 3.25 7.15 -0.05
N VAL A 37 4.35 6.40 -0.13
CA VAL A 37 4.29 4.94 -0.32
C VAL A 37 3.56 4.26 0.84
N ILE A 38 3.83 4.67 2.07
CA ILE A 38 3.14 4.12 3.25
C ILE A 38 1.64 4.42 3.19
N ASN A 39 1.27 5.64 2.81
CA ASN A 39 -0.15 6.04 2.70
C ASN A 39 -0.87 5.26 1.61
N ILE A 40 -0.27 5.11 0.44
CA ILE A 40 -0.85 4.32 -0.65
C ILE A 40 -0.92 2.83 -0.27
N GLY A 41 0.13 2.29 0.31
CA GLY A 41 0.14 0.91 0.79
C GLY A 41 -0.93 0.65 1.83
N THR A 42 -1.13 1.59 2.75
CA THR A 42 -2.20 1.51 3.75
C THR A 42 -3.57 1.46 3.09
N SER A 43 -3.79 2.30 2.09
CA SER A 43 -5.05 2.30 1.32
C SER A 43 -5.27 0.96 0.63
N ILE A 44 -4.25 0.42 -0.03
CA ILE A 44 -4.34 -0.89 -0.70
C ILE A 44 -4.70 -1.98 0.30
N MET A 45 -3.99 -2.07 1.41
CA MET A 45 -4.18 -3.15 2.37
C MET A 45 -5.48 -3.00 3.15
N CYS A 46 -5.91 -1.78 3.48
CA CYS A 46 -7.22 -1.54 4.07
C CYS A 46 -8.32 -2.10 3.17
N ASN A 47 -8.30 -1.73 1.90
CA ASN A 47 -9.32 -2.20 0.95
C ASN A 47 -9.25 -3.72 0.76
N LYS A 48 -8.06 -4.28 0.70
CA LYS A 48 -7.90 -5.74 0.60
C LYS A 48 -8.51 -6.46 1.79
N TRP A 49 -8.39 -5.90 2.98
CA TRP A 49 -8.89 -6.52 4.22
C TRP A 49 -10.30 -6.05 4.60
N GLY A 50 -11.01 -5.40 3.68
CA GLY A 50 -12.41 -5.04 3.89
C GLY A 50 -12.65 -3.80 4.74
N ILE A 51 -11.63 -2.97 4.92
CA ILE A 51 -11.72 -1.70 5.64
C ILE A 51 -11.93 -0.58 4.62
N LYS A 52 -13.00 0.18 4.78
CA LYS A 52 -13.31 1.26 3.85
C LYS A 52 -12.30 2.40 3.96
N TYR A 53 -11.61 2.67 2.86
CA TYR A 53 -10.60 3.71 2.78
C TYR A 53 -10.46 4.14 1.32
N ASP A 54 -10.67 5.42 1.04
CA ASP A 54 -10.60 5.93 -0.34
C ASP A 54 -9.19 5.80 -0.90
N GLY A 55 -9.07 5.11 -2.03
CA GLY A 55 -7.78 4.83 -2.62
C GLY A 55 -7.50 5.48 -3.97
N GLY A 56 -8.54 5.89 -4.68
CA GLY A 56 -8.40 6.45 -6.02
C GLY A 56 -8.11 5.40 -7.09
N GLY A 57 -7.89 5.88 -8.32
CA GLY A 57 -7.81 5.02 -9.50
C GLY A 57 -6.61 4.09 -9.54
N PHE A 58 -5.45 4.53 -9.03
CA PHE A 58 -4.27 3.67 -8.97
C PHE A 58 -4.49 2.49 -8.01
N VAL A 59 -4.98 2.76 -6.81
CA VAL A 59 -5.26 1.72 -5.80
C VAL A 59 -6.27 0.72 -6.33
N ASP A 60 -7.35 1.21 -6.96
CA ASP A 60 -8.37 0.34 -7.55
C ASP A 60 -7.77 -0.58 -8.61
N ALA A 61 -6.92 -0.06 -9.47
CA ALA A 61 -6.28 -0.85 -10.52
C ALA A 61 -5.34 -1.93 -9.95
N VAL A 62 -4.61 -1.60 -8.89
CA VAL A 62 -3.74 -2.58 -8.21
C VAL A 62 -4.58 -3.70 -7.60
N LEU A 63 -5.68 -3.36 -6.93
CA LEU A 63 -6.57 -4.33 -6.32
C LEU A 63 -7.25 -5.23 -7.34
N GLU A 64 -7.53 -4.70 -8.54
CA GLU A 64 -8.12 -5.46 -9.64
C GLU A 64 -7.11 -6.33 -10.39
N ASN A 65 -5.82 -6.27 -10.04
CA ASN A 65 -4.72 -6.92 -10.77
C ASN A 65 -4.62 -6.44 -12.22
N ASN A 66 -4.99 -5.19 -12.48
CA ASN A 66 -4.93 -4.60 -13.80
C ASN A 66 -3.64 -3.80 -13.95
N LEU A 67 -2.59 -4.45 -14.42
CA LEU A 67 -1.25 -3.88 -14.54
C LEU A 67 -1.23 -2.65 -15.46
N SER A 68 -1.84 -2.74 -16.64
CA SER A 68 -1.86 -1.63 -17.59
C SER A 68 -2.51 -0.38 -17.01
N LYS A 69 -3.64 -0.57 -16.33
CA LYS A 69 -4.39 0.51 -15.71
C LYS A 69 -3.62 1.10 -14.53
N ALA A 70 -2.98 0.24 -13.72
CA ALA A 70 -2.16 0.67 -12.59
C ALA A 70 -0.99 1.52 -13.06
N ILE A 71 -0.27 1.08 -14.09
CA ILE A 71 0.85 1.83 -14.67
C ILE A 71 0.37 3.17 -15.22
N GLY A 72 -0.76 3.16 -15.93
CA GLY A 72 -1.30 4.38 -16.53
C GLY A 72 -1.77 5.43 -15.52
N ARG A 73 -2.10 5.03 -14.30
CA ARG A 73 -2.59 5.91 -13.24
C ARG A 73 -1.57 6.20 -12.14
N ALA A 74 -0.41 5.56 -12.21
CA ALA A 74 0.62 5.76 -11.20
C ALA A 74 1.33 7.10 -11.40
N ASP A 75 1.60 7.78 -10.29
CA ASP A 75 2.55 8.88 -10.30
C ASP A 75 3.98 8.32 -10.28
N GLY A 76 4.99 9.20 -10.33
CA GLY A 76 6.39 8.77 -10.36
C GLY A 76 6.81 7.94 -9.15
N THR A 77 6.29 8.26 -7.97
CA THR A 77 6.58 7.52 -6.75
C THR A 77 5.93 6.13 -6.78
N ASN A 78 4.68 6.06 -7.21
CA ASN A 78 3.96 4.79 -7.27
C ASN A 78 4.56 3.83 -8.30
N ILE A 79 5.10 4.33 -9.40
CA ILE A 79 5.83 3.50 -10.38
C ILE A 79 7.07 2.86 -9.73
N LYS A 80 7.83 3.64 -8.98
CA LYS A 80 9.03 3.10 -8.27
C LYS A 80 8.66 2.01 -7.27
N ALA A 81 7.51 2.12 -6.65
CA ALA A 81 7.06 1.25 -5.56
C ALA A 81 6.10 0.15 -5.99
N LEU A 82 5.81 0.02 -7.28
CA LEU A 82 4.79 -0.93 -7.76
C LEU A 82 5.08 -2.36 -7.32
N LYS A 83 6.31 -2.81 -7.45
CA LYS A 83 6.72 -4.15 -7.01
C LYS A 83 6.50 -4.34 -5.51
N LEU A 84 6.82 -3.31 -4.72
CA LEU A 84 6.63 -3.35 -3.28
C LEU A 84 5.14 -3.50 -2.92
N TYR A 85 4.26 -2.77 -3.59
CA TYR A 85 2.81 -2.89 -3.37
C TYR A 85 2.31 -4.30 -3.68
N CYS A 86 2.79 -4.89 -4.77
CA CYS A 86 2.43 -6.26 -5.12
C CYS A 86 2.92 -7.25 -4.05
N GLN A 87 4.13 -7.05 -3.54
CA GLN A 87 4.67 -7.90 -2.47
C GLN A 87 3.88 -7.77 -1.17
N MET A 88 3.40 -6.56 -0.84
CA MET A 88 2.51 -6.38 0.31
C MET A 88 1.28 -7.26 0.20
N MET A 89 0.64 -7.22 -0.97
CA MET A 89 -0.59 -7.98 -1.20
C MET A 89 -0.37 -9.48 -1.08
N TYR A 90 0.79 -9.96 -1.51
CA TYR A 90 1.12 -11.39 -1.45
C TYR A 90 1.55 -11.86 -0.08
N ASN A 91 2.31 -11.04 0.63
CA ASN A 91 3.03 -11.50 1.83
C ASN A 91 2.38 -11.11 3.15
N LEU A 92 1.58 -10.05 3.19
CA LEU A 92 0.96 -9.62 4.43
C LEU A 92 -0.35 -10.36 4.67
N SER A 93 -0.44 -11.00 5.84
CA SER A 93 -1.68 -11.64 6.31
C SER A 93 -2.50 -10.63 7.10
N THR A 94 -3.82 -10.83 7.13
CA THR A 94 -4.71 -9.99 7.93
C THR A 94 -4.26 -9.99 9.40
N PRO A 95 -4.00 -8.81 9.99
CA PRO A 95 -3.62 -8.75 11.40
C PRO A 95 -4.68 -9.36 12.31
N LYS A 96 -4.23 -10.03 13.37
CA LYS A 96 -5.13 -10.68 14.32
C LYS A 96 -6.10 -9.71 14.97
N GLU A 97 -5.68 -8.47 15.20
CA GLU A 97 -6.48 -7.43 15.81
C GLU A 97 -7.71 -7.05 14.97
N LEU A 98 -7.70 -7.39 13.69
CA LEU A 98 -8.78 -7.05 12.74
C LEU A 98 -9.75 -8.21 12.51
N VAL A 99 -9.46 -9.36 13.06
CA VAL A 99 -10.27 -10.58 12.86
C VAL A 99 -11.31 -10.75 13.96
#